data_c3f866df3983662795daea8610b59f56
#
_entry.id   c3f866df3983662795daea8610b59f56
#
_cell.length_a   1.000
_cell.length_b   1.000
_cell.length_c   1.000
_cell.angle_alpha   90.00
_cell.angle_beta   90.00
_cell.angle_gamma   90.00
#
_symmetry.space_group_name_H-M   'P 1'
#
loop_
_entity.id
_entity.type
_entity.pdbx_description
1 polymer ?
#
loop_
_entity_poly.entity_id
_entity_poly.type
_entity_poly.pdbx_seq_one_letter_code
_entity_poly.pdbx_strand_id
1 'polypeptide(L)'
;MKSLLKNAREQKGLKTRELAQLADIDQALISKFESGTRKPTKEQVTKLSQLLEIDYETLMVAWLKEKILYEIGNEEFALKALILAEQEIQNNRKEINSALLSSIQNILDEIEILKNKIHSFNHFEYRQISKTLEIEFIFKSIHLNKNPLTLEETKLVLNEGLTISGKSMQNHLEAINFQEATFYIKDLTQKKTAFNEKDFLLLHTFIFKGFESESSGKYINDKLIIREMNLFFNWYESQKNNLHPLILASEAHLKIAEIKPFENGNLQMANLALNWILIQHNYTYVTIDENQKSIDEYFSVLEESQIQNDKSIFINYIIRIEKENLKRAIQLIEK
;
A
#
# COMPACT_ATOMS: atom_id res chain seq x y z
N MET A 1 24.31 -16.13 -7.51
CA MET A 1 24.67 -14.76 -7.89
C MET A 1 25.57 -14.71 -9.12
N LYS A 2 26.72 -15.42 -9.15
CA LYS A 2 27.69 -15.38 -10.27
C LYS A 2 27.07 -15.56 -11.66
N SER A 3 26.25 -16.58 -11.86
CA SER A 3 25.57 -16.83 -13.13
C SER A 3 24.55 -15.75 -13.50
N LEU A 4 23.86 -15.17 -12.53
CA LEU A 4 22.91 -14.07 -12.74
C LEU A 4 23.63 -12.84 -13.30
N LEU A 5 24.75 -12.43 -12.69
CA LEU A 5 25.54 -11.29 -13.14
C LEU A 5 26.08 -11.51 -14.57
N LYS A 6 26.71 -12.65 -14.80
CA LYS A 6 27.29 -12.99 -16.10
C LYS A 6 26.24 -13.05 -17.20
N ASN A 7 25.13 -13.75 -16.98
CA ASN A 7 24.07 -13.89 -17.98
C ASN A 7 23.42 -12.55 -18.30
N ALA A 8 23.12 -11.73 -17.31
CA ALA A 8 22.52 -10.40 -17.53
C ALA A 8 23.47 -9.47 -18.29
N ARG A 9 24.77 -9.47 -17.97
CA ARG A 9 25.77 -8.71 -18.73
C ARG A 9 25.82 -9.15 -20.21
N GLU A 10 25.84 -10.47 -20.44
CA GLU A 10 25.88 -11.04 -21.79
C GLU A 10 24.60 -10.77 -22.58
N GLN A 11 23.43 -10.82 -21.95
CA GLN A 11 22.15 -10.44 -22.55
C GLN A 11 22.12 -8.96 -22.99
N LYS A 12 22.79 -8.08 -22.25
CA LYS A 12 22.95 -6.66 -22.62
C LYS A 12 24.07 -6.44 -23.65
N GLY A 13 24.76 -7.48 -24.10
CA GLY A 13 25.87 -7.37 -25.06
C GLY A 13 27.11 -6.69 -24.49
N LEU A 14 27.20 -6.48 -23.18
CA LEU A 14 28.30 -5.76 -22.55
C LEU A 14 29.52 -6.68 -22.35
N LYS A 15 30.72 -6.14 -22.67
CA LYS A 15 31.96 -6.75 -22.23
C LYS A 15 32.24 -6.45 -20.76
N THR A 16 32.98 -7.31 -20.06
CA THR A 16 33.34 -7.13 -18.64
C THR A 16 33.97 -5.75 -18.37
N ARG A 17 34.78 -5.23 -19.31
CA ARG A 17 35.41 -3.89 -19.24
C ARG A 17 34.35 -2.78 -19.28
N GLU A 18 33.35 -2.91 -20.12
CA GLU A 18 32.30 -1.90 -20.30
C GLU A 18 31.41 -1.85 -19.04
N LEU A 19 31.04 -3.00 -18.50
CA LEU A 19 30.32 -3.07 -17.22
C LEU A 19 31.15 -2.48 -16.08
N ALA A 20 32.45 -2.76 -16.04
CA ALA A 20 33.36 -2.20 -15.03
C ALA A 20 33.38 -0.67 -15.07
N GLN A 21 33.46 -0.10 -16.26
CA GLN A 21 33.44 1.36 -16.46
C GLN A 21 32.10 1.98 -16.06
N LEU A 22 30.96 1.38 -16.45
CA LEU A 22 29.62 1.85 -16.06
C LEU A 22 29.37 1.76 -14.55
N ALA A 23 29.85 0.68 -13.95
CA ALA A 23 29.69 0.44 -12.52
C ALA A 23 30.72 1.20 -11.66
N ASP A 24 31.74 1.81 -12.25
CA ASP A 24 32.88 2.37 -11.53
C ASP A 24 33.48 1.35 -10.55
N ILE A 25 33.72 0.14 -11.07
CA ILE A 25 34.30 -0.99 -10.34
C ILE A 25 35.44 -1.53 -11.19
N ASP A 26 36.54 -1.91 -10.55
CA ASP A 26 37.69 -2.49 -11.24
C ASP A 26 37.29 -3.73 -12.07
N GLN A 27 37.79 -3.83 -13.32
CA GLN A 27 37.46 -4.92 -14.23
C GLN A 27 37.79 -6.31 -13.65
N ALA A 28 38.91 -6.42 -12.92
CA ALA A 28 39.32 -7.67 -12.30
C ALA A 28 38.33 -8.07 -11.18
N LEU A 29 37.72 -7.09 -10.50
CA LEU A 29 36.66 -7.34 -9.51
C LEU A 29 35.39 -7.88 -10.18
N ILE A 30 34.93 -7.27 -11.27
CA ILE A 30 33.78 -7.78 -12.04
C ILE A 30 34.03 -9.22 -12.48
N SER A 31 35.19 -9.53 -13.03
CA SER A 31 35.56 -10.90 -13.41
C SER A 31 35.55 -11.86 -12.22
N LYS A 32 36.01 -11.42 -11.06
CA LYS A 32 35.98 -12.21 -9.80
C LYS A 32 34.56 -12.41 -9.27
N PHE A 33 33.67 -11.44 -9.45
CA PHE A 33 32.24 -11.57 -9.07
C PHE A 33 31.52 -12.60 -9.98
N GLU A 34 31.78 -12.56 -11.28
CA GLU A 34 31.22 -13.51 -12.24
C GLU A 34 31.80 -14.93 -12.12
N SER A 35 33.04 -15.06 -11.70
CA SER A 35 33.63 -16.38 -11.41
C SER A 35 33.27 -16.91 -10.01
N GLY A 36 32.78 -16.05 -9.12
CA GLY A 36 32.46 -16.40 -7.74
C GLY A 36 33.68 -16.44 -6.80
N THR A 37 34.85 -16.00 -7.25
CA THR A 37 36.09 -15.99 -6.43
C THR A 37 36.13 -14.81 -5.45
N ARG A 38 35.30 -13.79 -5.65
CA ARG A 38 35.10 -12.69 -4.73
C ARG A 38 33.63 -12.26 -4.74
N LYS A 39 33.14 -11.79 -3.60
CA LYS A 39 31.75 -11.27 -3.47
C LYS A 39 31.77 -9.74 -3.53
N PRO A 40 30.80 -9.12 -4.19
CA PRO A 40 30.63 -7.67 -4.15
C PRO A 40 30.15 -7.22 -2.76
N THR A 41 30.33 -5.93 -2.45
CA THR A 41 29.69 -5.29 -1.30
C THR A 41 28.19 -5.12 -1.57
N LYS A 42 27.41 -4.82 -0.52
CA LYS A 42 25.96 -4.57 -0.67
C LYS A 42 25.70 -3.42 -1.64
N GLU A 43 26.48 -2.34 -1.55
CA GLU A 43 26.36 -1.19 -2.45
C GLU A 43 26.69 -1.57 -3.91
N GLN A 44 27.71 -2.40 -4.11
CA GLN A 44 28.03 -2.90 -5.46
C GLN A 44 26.93 -3.80 -6.02
N VAL A 45 26.28 -4.63 -5.17
CA VAL A 45 25.11 -5.44 -5.59
C VAL A 45 23.98 -4.53 -6.04
N THR A 46 23.66 -3.46 -5.28
CA THR A 46 22.62 -2.49 -5.63
C THR A 46 22.95 -1.82 -6.97
N LYS A 47 24.18 -1.35 -7.16
CA LYS A 47 24.60 -0.70 -8.40
C LYS A 47 24.55 -1.64 -9.61
N LEU A 48 25.01 -2.89 -9.45
CA LEU A 48 24.97 -3.90 -10.49
C LEU A 48 23.55 -4.34 -10.83
N SER A 49 22.63 -4.42 -9.86
CA SER A 49 21.23 -4.75 -10.14
C SER A 49 20.58 -3.70 -11.04
N GLN A 50 20.81 -2.42 -10.79
CA GLN A 50 20.30 -1.31 -11.59
C GLN A 50 20.89 -1.31 -13.01
N LEU A 51 22.21 -1.41 -13.14
CA LEU A 51 22.91 -1.37 -14.44
C LEU A 51 22.58 -2.57 -15.32
N LEU A 52 22.43 -3.73 -14.73
CA LEU A 52 22.14 -4.98 -15.45
C LEU A 52 20.65 -5.28 -15.55
N GLU A 53 19.78 -4.42 -14.96
CA GLU A 53 18.33 -4.61 -14.90
C GLU A 53 17.97 -5.99 -14.31
N ILE A 54 18.77 -6.42 -13.32
CA ILE A 54 18.46 -7.61 -12.55
C ILE A 54 17.56 -7.16 -11.40
N ASP A 55 16.49 -7.91 -11.16
CA ASP A 55 15.68 -7.69 -9.98
C ASP A 55 16.54 -7.67 -8.70
N TYR A 56 16.43 -6.58 -7.96
CA TYR A 56 17.26 -6.32 -6.77
C TYR A 56 17.10 -7.40 -5.70
N GLU A 57 15.87 -7.82 -5.43
CA GLU A 57 15.63 -8.88 -4.42
C GLU A 57 16.24 -10.21 -4.86
N THR A 58 16.03 -10.59 -6.12
CA THR A 58 16.61 -11.81 -6.69
C THR A 58 18.13 -11.82 -6.56
N LEU A 59 18.78 -10.69 -6.89
CA LEU A 59 20.23 -10.58 -6.80
C LEU A 59 20.69 -10.55 -5.34
N MET A 60 19.96 -9.83 -4.46
CA MET A 60 20.28 -9.72 -3.04
C MET A 60 20.08 -11.05 -2.31
N VAL A 61 19.00 -11.78 -2.59
CA VAL A 61 18.77 -13.13 -2.04
C VAL A 61 19.88 -14.08 -2.48
N ALA A 62 20.26 -14.04 -3.77
CA ALA A 62 21.37 -14.86 -4.26
C ALA A 62 22.70 -14.49 -3.58
N TRP A 63 22.94 -13.20 -3.32
CA TRP A 63 24.13 -12.73 -2.63
C TRP A 63 24.16 -13.15 -1.15
N LEU A 64 23.03 -12.99 -0.43
CA LEU A 64 22.89 -13.43 0.96
C LEU A 64 23.06 -14.94 1.08
N LYS A 65 22.41 -15.71 0.18
CA LYS A 65 22.56 -17.17 0.13
C LYS A 65 24.04 -17.59 -0.03
N GLU A 66 24.77 -16.95 -0.96
CA GLU A 66 26.19 -17.27 -1.13
C GLU A 66 27.05 -16.85 0.08
N LYS A 67 26.68 -15.76 0.78
CA LYS A 67 27.33 -15.37 2.06
C LYS A 67 27.14 -16.45 3.10
N ILE A 68 25.91 -16.87 3.32
CA ILE A 68 25.57 -17.91 4.30
C ILE A 68 26.34 -19.20 3.98
N LEU A 69 26.26 -19.68 2.73
CA LEU A 69 26.94 -20.90 2.33
C LEU A 69 28.48 -20.82 2.43
N TYR A 70 29.04 -19.61 2.27
CA TYR A 70 30.48 -19.43 2.45
C TYR A 70 30.88 -19.55 3.92
N GLU A 71 30.10 -18.99 4.84
CA GLU A 71 30.41 -18.99 6.27
C GLU A 71 30.19 -20.38 6.91
N ILE A 72 29.10 -21.06 6.52
CA ILE A 72 28.67 -22.27 7.25
C ILE A 72 28.46 -23.50 6.35
N GLY A 73 28.66 -23.41 5.02
CA GLY A 73 28.28 -24.46 4.09
C GLY A 73 29.02 -25.78 4.24
N ASN A 74 30.21 -25.78 4.87
CA ASN A 74 31.02 -26.96 5.14
C ASN A 74 30.96 -27.42 6.61
N GLU A 75 30.18 -26.73 7.46
CA GLU A 75 30.06 -27.07 8.87
C GLU A 75 29.08 -28.25 9.06
N GLU A 76 29.42 -29.20 9.91
CA GLU A 76 28.59 -30.38 10.18
C GLU A 76 27.17 -30.05 10.63
N PHE A 77 27.02 -28.95 11.39
CA PHE A 77 25.72 -28.53 11.93
C PHE A 77 25.07 -27.38 11.17
N ALA A 78 25.57 -27.05 9.96
CA ALA A 78 25.10 -25.92 9.16
C ALA A 78 23.58 -25.88 8.96
N LEU A 79 22.98 -27.02 8.59
CA LEU A 79 21.54 -27.10 8.36
C LEU A 79 20.73 -26.83 9.64
N LYS A 80 21.19 -27.38 10.77
CA LYS A 80 20.54 -27.16 12.07
C LYS A 80 20.64 -25.69 12.50
N ALA A 81 21.79 -25.07 12.29
CA ALA A 81 22.01 -23.64 12.57
C ALA A 81 21.10 -22.75 11.70
N LEU A 82 20.93 -23.07 10.41
CA LEU A 82 20.05 -22.34 9.51
C LEU A 82 18.58 -22.43 9.95
N ILE A 83 18.13 -23.61 10.36
CA ILE A 83 16.75 -23.80 10.86
C ILE A 83 16.51 -22.96 12.13
N LEU A 84 17.47 -22.96 13.06
CA LEU A 84 17.38 -22.16 14.27
C LEU A 84 17.42 -20.66 13.99
N ALA A 85 18.28 -20.22 13.06
CA ALA A 85 18.35 -18.83 12.65
C ALA A 85 17.05 -18.37 11.95
N GLU A 86 16.46 -19.22 11.11
CA GLU A 86 15.15 -18.96 10.51
C GLU A 86 14.06 -18.78 11.57
N GLN A 87 14.02 -19.70 12.55
CA GLN A 87 13.07 -19.62 13.67
C GLN A 87 13.25 -18.33 14.49
N GLU A 88 14.50 -17.94 14.74
CA GLU A 88 14.80 -16.72 15.48
C GLU A 88 14.39 -15.47 14.70
N ILE A 89 14.67 -15.39 13.40
CA ILE A 89 14.21 -14.30 12.52
C ILE A 89 12.67 -14.22 12.50
N GLN A 90 12.00 -15.36 12.42
CA GLN A 90 10.53 -15.40 12.46
C GLN A 90 9.97 -14.98 13.83
N ASN A 91 10.60 -15.40 14.92
CA ASN A 91 10.18 -15.03 16.27
C ASN A 91 10.40 -13.53 16.53
N ASN A 92 11.54 -12.97 16.15
CA ASN A 92 11.78 -11.54 16.25
C ASN A 92 10.74 -10.71 15.49
N ARG A 93 10.32 -11.16 14.29
CA ARG A 93 9.22 -10.53 13.55
C ARG A 93 7.88 -10.63 14.29
N LYS A 94 7.59 -11.77 14.92
CA LYS A 94 6.37 -11.96 15.73
C LYS A 94 6.41 -11.08 16.99
N GLU A 95 7.55 -10.97 17.66
CA GLU A 95 7.73 -10.13 18.84
C GLU A 95 7.54 -8.64 18.54
N ILE A 96 8.08 -8.14 17.43
CA ILE A 96 7.86 -6.75 16.99
C ILE A 96 6.36 -6.51 16.72
N ASN A 97 5.69 -7.43 16.04
CA ASN A 97 4.25 -7.33 15.79
C ASN A 97 3.44 -7.47 17.09
N SER A 98 3.84 -8.33 18.03
CA SER A 98 3.17 -8.48 19.33
C SER A 98 3.37 -7.27 20.24
N ALA A 99 4.55 -6.66 20.24
CA ALA A 99 4.83 -5.42 20.98
C ALA A 99 4.00 -4.25 20.43
N LEU A 100 3.90 -4.11 19.11
CA LEU A 100 3.02 -3.13 18.48
C LEU A 100 1.56 -3.40 18.89
N LEU A 101 1.07 -4.63 18.73
CA LEU A 101 -0.29 -5.01 19.13
C LEU A 101 -0.56 -4.71 20.60
N SER A 102 0.36 -5.05 21.51
CA SER A 102 0.17 -4.78 22.94
C SER A 102 0.14 -3.28 23.26
N SER A 103 0.90 -2.46 22.54
CA SER A 103 0.92 -1.00 22.73
C SER A 103 -0.38 -0.32 22.27
N ILE A 104 -1.05 -0.87 21.26
CA ILE A 104 -2.27 -0.30 20.66
C ILE A 104 -3.54 -1.06 21.07
N GLN A 105 -3.44 -2.19 21.78
CA GLN A 105 -4.58 -3.06 22.09
C GLN A 105 -5.71 -2.31 22.80
N ASN A 106 -5.38 -1.51 23.79
CA ASN A 106 -6.40 -0.72 24.51
C ASN A 106 -7.17 0.22 23.57
N ILE A 107 -6.48 0.80 22.57
CA ILE A 107 -7.13 1.70 21.59
C ILE A 107 -8.00 0.88 20.64
N LEU A 108 -7.53 -0.29 20.20
CA LEU A 108 -8.32 -1.20 19.36
C LEU A 108 -9.58 -1.68 20.08
N ASP A 109 -9.47 -2.03 21.36
CA ASP A 109 -10.62 -2.43 22.19
C ASP A 109 -11.66 -1.29 22.32
N GLU A 110 -11.20 -0.05 22.53
CA GLU A 110 -12.08 1.12 22.52
C GLU A 110 -12.77 1.32 21.15
N ILE A 111 -12.04 1.13 20.06
CA ILE A 111 -12.59 1.22 18.70
C ILE A 111 -13.66 0.16 18.46
N GLU A 112 -13.43 -1.09 18.91
CA GLU A 112 -14.43 -2.15 18.80
C GLU A 112 -15.71 -1.80 19.60
N ILE A 113 -15.59 -1.20 20.79
CA ILE A 113 -16.74 -0.71 21.56
C ILE A 113 -17.50 0.36 20.77
N LEU A 114 -16.80 1.35 20.22
CA LEU A 114 -17.42 2.43 19.43
C LEU A 114 -18.09 1.89 18.15
N LYS A 115 -17.44 0.98 17.42
CA LYS A 115 -17.99 0.29 16.25
C LYS A 115 -19.29 -0.45 16.60
N ASN A 116 -19.27 -1.25 17.67
CA ASN A 116 -20.45 -1.97 18.12
C ASN A 116 -21.58 -1.02 18.54
N LYS A 117 -21.26 0.12 19.14
CA LYS A 117 -22.24 1.16 19.47
C LYS A 117 -22.92 1.70 18.22
N ILE A 118 -22.17 2.01 17.14
CA ILE A 118 -22.74 2.45 15.87
C ILE A 118 -23.70 1.40 15.29
N HIS A 119 -23.35 0.13 15.34
CA HIS A 119 -24.20 -0.94 14.83
C HIS A 119 -25.40 -1.26 15.73
N SER A 120 -25.47 -0.75 16.95
CA SER A 120 -26.61 -0.87 17.85
C SER A 120 -27.73 0.14 17.57
N PHE A 121 -27.46 1.20 16.81
CA PHE A 121 -28.48 2.16 16.43
C PHE A 121 -29.48 1.54 15.45
N ASN A 122 -30.71 2.08 15.42
CA ASN A 122 -31.71 1.55 14.51
C ASN A 122 -31.34 1.78 13.03
N HIS A 123 -31.91 0.96 12.14
CA HIS A 123 -31.58 0.94 10.73
C HIS A 123 -31.78 2.30 10.02
N PHE A 124 -32.75 3.09 10.45
CA PHE A 124 -33.04 4.39 9.84
C PHE A 124 -31.97 5.43 10.21
N GLU A 125 -31.63 5.54 11.48
CA GLU A 125 -30.57 6.42 11.97
C GLU A 125 -29.21 6.09 11.33
N TYR A 126 -28.85 4.81 11.36
CA TYR A 126 -27.61 4.34 10.73
C TYR A 126 -27.56 4.67 9.23
N ARG A 127 -28.66 4.49 8.49
CA ARG A 127 -28.72 4.76 7.04
C ARG A 127 -28.51 6.24 6.71
N GLN A 128 -29.10 7.15 7.50
CA GLN A 128 -28.91 8.58 7.28
C GLN A 128 -27.46 8.98 7.48
N ILE A 129 -26.85 8.53 8.57
CA ILE A 129 -25.46 8.83 8.89
C ILE A 129 -24.51 8.18 7.87
N SER A 130 -24.73 6.93 7.51
CA SER A 130 -23.93 6.25 6.49
C SER A 130 -23.90 7.00 5.16
N LYS A 131 -25.04 7.59 4.75
CA LYS A 131 -25.08 8.42 3.53
C LYS A 131 -24.29 9.72 3.68
N THR A 132 -24.35 10.35 4.85
CA THR A 132 -23.58 11.57 5.13
C THR A 132 -22.08 11.28 5.12
N LEU A 133 -21.64 10.24 5.84
CA LEU A 133 -20.24 9.82 5.89
C LEU A 133 -19.70 9.43 4.52
N GLU A 134 -20.52 8.82 3.67
CA GLU A 134 -20.15 8.47 2.30
C GLU A 134 -19.87 9.69 1.44
N ILE A 135 -20.74 10.70 1.48
CA ILE A 135 -20.53 11.94 0.73
C ILE A 135 -19.29 12.68 1.24
N GLU A 136 -19.09 12.72 2.55
CA GLU A 136 -17.88 13.30 3.13
C GLU A 136 -16.61 12.53 2.73
N PHE A 137 -16.67 11.21 2.68
CA PHE A 137 -15.57 10.38 2.20
C PHE A 137 -15.23 10.70 0.74
N ILE A 138 -16.22 10.80 -0.12
CA ILE A 138 -16.03 11.19 -1.53
C ILE A 138 -15.40 12.58 -1.61
N PHE A 139 -16.01 13.57 -0.96
CA PHE A 139 -15.51 14.94 -0.94
C PHE A 139 -14.05 15.03 -0.46
N LYS A 140 -13.75 14.46 0.70
CA LYS A 140 -12.42 14.54 1.29
C LYS A 140 -11.38 13.80 0.43
N SER A 141 -11.76 12.68 -0.18
CA SER A 141 -10.87 11.91 -1.06
C SER A 141 -10.51 12.66 -2.34
N ILE A 142 -11.47 13.31 -3.00
CA ILE A 142 -11.18 14.12 -4.18
C ILE A 142 -10.45 15.43 -3.81
N HIS A 143 -10.77 16.02 -2.65
CA HIS A 143 -10.11 17.22 -2.15
C HIS A 143 -8.62 17.00 -1.84
N LEU A 144 -8.25 15.83 -1.31
CA LEU A 144 -6.86 15.43 -1.11
C LEU A 144 -6.05 15.43 -2.43
N ASN A 145 -6.73 15.26 -3.56
CA ASN A 145 -6.18 15.38 -4.91
C ASN A 145 -6.41 16.76 -5.55
N LYS A 146 -6.67 17.80 -4.70
CA LYS A 146 -6.82 19.20 -5.11
C LYS A 146 -8.06 19.48 -5.96
N ASN A 147 -9.10 18.63 -5.92
CA ASN A 147 -10.37 18.98 -6.52
C ASN A 147 -10.97 20.21 -5.80
N PRO A 148 -11.38 21.25 -6.54
CA PRO A 148 -11.80 22.52 -5.94
C PRO A 148 -13.28 22.56 -5.53
N LEU A 149 -14.04 21.47 -5.64
CA LEU A 149 -15.42 21.41 -5.16
C LEU A 149 -15.44 21.52 -3.63
N THR A 150 -16.37 22.29 -3.09
CA THR A 150 -16.69 22.29 -1.66
C THR A 150 -17.57 21.09 -1.29
N LEU A 151 -17.75 20.81 -0.01
CA LEU A 151 -18.65 19.75 0.45
C LEU A 151 -20.09 19.97 -0.05
N GLU A 152 -20.59 21.20 0.02
CA GLU A 152 -21.96 21.52 -0.43
C GLU A 152 -22.08 21.40 -1.96
N GLU A 153 -21.08 21.88 -2.71
CA GLU A 153 -21.05 21.68 -4.17
C GLU A 153 -20.99 20.20 -4.54
N THR A 154 -20.19 19.41 -3.82
CA THR A 154 -20.14 17.94 -4.02
C THR A 154 -21.49 17.30 -3.76
N LYS A 155 -22.23 17.72 -2.70
CA LYS A 155 -23.61 17.25 -2.45
C LYS A 155 -24.57 17.59 -3.60
N LEU A 156 -24.49 18.81 -4.14
CA LEU A 156 -25.31 19.23 -5.26
C LEU A 156 -25.00 18.41 -6.53
N VAL A 157 -23.74 18.18 -6.81
CA VAL A 157 -23.33 17.34 -7.95
C VAL A 157 -23.83 15.90 -7.79
N LEU A 158 -23.63 15.29 -6.62
CA LEU A 158 -23.89 13.86 -6.42
C LEU A 158 -25.37 13.54 -6.17
N ASN A 159 -26.11 14.40 -5.47
CA ASN A 159 -27.50 14.13 -5.14
C ASN A 159 -28.50 14.71 -6.16
N GLU A 160 -28.17 15.83 -6.78
CA GLU A 160 -29.08 16.59 -7.64
C GLU A 160 -28.63 16.63 -9.11
N GLY A 161 -27.40 16.15 -9.41
CA GLY A 161 -26.83 16.15 -10.76
C GLY A 161 -26.57 17.56 -11.32
N LEU A 162 -26.35 18.54 -10.43
CA LEU A 162 -26.17 19.93 -10.83
C LEU A 162 -24.74 20.19 -11.31
N THR A 163 -24.63 21.07 -12.31
CA THR A 163 -23.34 21.60 -12.77
C THR A 163 -23.01 22.87 -11.99
N ILE A 164 -21.83 22.93 -11.40
CA ILE A 164 -21.36 24.06 -10.59
C ILE A 164 -20.60 25.04 -11.47
N SER A 165 -21.05 26.30 -11.48
CA SER A 165 -20.41 27.36 -12.25
C SER A 165 -18.96 27.59 -11.80
N GLY A 166 -18.05 27.79 -12.76
CA GLY A 166 -16.63 28.01 -12.47
C GLY A 166 -15.82 26.76 -12.15
N LYS A 167 -16.41 25.58 -12.18
CA LYS A 167 -15.74 24.29 -12.03
C LYS A 167 -15.66 23.57 -13.39
N SER A 168 -14.55 22.87 -13.63
CA SER A 168 -14.38 22.13 -14.89
C SER A 168 -15.27 20.87 -14.94
N MET A 169 -15.51 20.34 -16.14
CA MET A 169 -16.18 19.04 -16.31
C MET A 169 -15.41 17.94 -15.58
N GLN A 170 -14.07 17.97 -15.63
CA GLN A 170 -13.24 17.00 -14.93
C GLN A 170 -13.51 17.00 -13.42
N ASN A 171 -13.64 18.18 -12.79
CA ASN A 171 -13.93 18.25 -11.34
C ASN A 171 -15.25 17.55 -10.98
N HIS A 172 -16.26 17.67 -11.83
CA HIS A 172 -17.55 16.98 -11.64
C HIS A 172 -17.39 15.46 -11.85
N LEU A 173 -16.70 15.07 -12.93
CA LEU A 173 -16.46 13.65 -13.23
C LEU A 173 -15.67 12.96 -12.12
N GLU A 174 -14.67 13.58 -11.54
CA GLU A 174 -13.91 13.05 -10.40
C GLU A 174 -14.84 12.70 -9.22
N ALA A 175 -15.79 13.59 -8.87
CA ALA A 175 -16.75 13.33 -7.80
C ALA A 175 -17.70 12.19 -8.15
N ILE A 176 -18.28 12.20 -9.37
CA ILE A 176 -19.21 11.18 -9.84
C ILE A 176 -18.52 9.80 -9.93
N ASN A 177 -17.33 9.77 -10.50
CA ASN A 177 -16.54 8.56 -10.67
C ASN A 177 -16.12 7.96 -9.32
N PHE A 178 -15.73 8.81 -8.37
CA PHE A 178 -15.38 8.35 -7.02
C PHE A 178 -16.62 7.80 -6.29
N GLN A 179 -17.80 8.37 -6.52
CA GLN A 179 -19.08 7.82 -6.05
C GLN A 179 -19.37 6.45 -6.67
N GLU A 180 -19.19 6.28 -7.98
CA GLU A 180 -19.36 4.98 -8.65
C GLU A 180 -18.42 3.93 -8.05
N ALA A 181 -17.15 4.29 -7.83
CA ALA A 181 -16.17 3.41 -7.17
C ALA A 181 -16.60 3.04 -5.73
N THR A 182 -17.11 4.00 -4.97
CA THR A 182 -17.61 3.78 -3.60
C THR A 182 -18.81 2.84 -3.59
N PHE A 183 -19.76 3.02 -4.50
CA PHE A 183 -20.91 2.11 -4.64
C PHE A 183 -20.50 0.70 -5.04
N TYR A 184 -19.50 0.58 -5.92
CA TYR A 184 -18.95 -0.72 -6.27
C TYR A 184 -18.33 -1.44 -5.09
N ILE A 185 -17.55 -0.77 -4.27
CA ILE A 185 -17.00 -1.33 -3.02
C ILE A 185 -18.10 -1.81 -2.07
N LYS A 186 -19.19 -1.04 -1.94
CA LYS A 186 -20.35 -1.44 -1.11
C LYS A 186 -21.03 -2.69 -1.66
N ASP A 187 -21.22 -2.79 -2.96
CA ASP A 187 -21.79 -3.97 -3.61
C ASP A 187 -20.90 -5.21 -3.38
N LEU A 188 -19.58 -5.08 -3.57
CA LEU A 188 -18.62 -6.14 -3.28
C LEU A 188 -18.69 -6.59 -1.81
N THR A 189 -18.80 -5.63 -0.89
CA THR A 189 -18.89 -5.92 0.56
C THR A 189 -20.21 -6.67 0.88
N GLN A 190 -21.33 -6.25 0.31
CA GLN A 190 -22.61 -6.95 0.49
C GLN A 190 -22.56 -8.38 -0.04
N LYS A 191 -21.86 -8.60 -1.16
CA LYS A 191 -21.62 -9.91 -1.77
C LYS A 191 -20.54 -10.72 -1.04
N LYS A 192 -19.90 -10.16 0.00
CA LYS A 192 -18.77 -10.76 0.72
C LYS A 192 -17.60 -11.10 -0.19
N THR A 193 -17.42 -10.34 -1.26
CA THR A 193 -16.27 -10.49 -2.18
C THR A 193 -15.03 -9.92 -1.51
N ALA A 194 -14.02 -10.75 -1.29
CA ALA A 194 -12.76 -10.31 -0.71
C ALA A 194 -12.04 -9.32 -1.63
N PHE A 195 -11.24 -8.42 -1.03
CA PHE A 195 -10.34 -7.55 -1.77
C PHE A 195 -9.44 -8.36 -2.69
N ASN A 196 -9.40 -8.01 -3.98
CA ASN A 196 -8.67 -8.74 -5.00
C ASN A 196 -8.19 -7.83 -6.13
N GLU A 197 -7.21 -8.30 -6.90
CA GLU A 197 -6.57 -7.54 -7.97
C GLU A 197 -7.53 -7.12 -9.10
N LYS A 198 -8.39 -8.03 -9.54
CA LYS A 198 -9.32 -7.76 -10.65
C LYS A 198 -10.23 -6.58 -10.35
N ASP A 199 -10.83 -6.58 -9.17
CA ASP A 199 -11.76 -5.52 -8.77
C ASP A 199 -10.98 -4.24 -8.37
N PHE A 200 -9.74 -4.35 -7.87
CA PHE A 200 -8.86 -3.22 -7.65
C PHE A 200 -8.51 -2.49 -8.95
N LEU A 201 -8.19 -3.20 -10.03
CA LEU A 201 -7.96 -2.60 -11.34
C LEU A 201 -9.25 -1.97 -11.92
N LEU A 202 -10.40 -2.60 -11.70
CA LEU A 202 -11.69 -2.05 -12.12
C LEU A 202 -12.03 -0.75 -11.37
N LEU A 203 -11.73 -0.66 -10.07
CA LEU A 203 -11.87 0.60 -9.32
C LEU A 203 -11.05 1.73 -9.92
N HIS A 204 -9.81 1.44 -10.35
CA HIS A 204 -9.00 2.43 -11.06
C HIS A 204 -9.64 2.87 -12.38
N THR A 205 -10.29 1.96 -13.10
CA THR A 205 -11.03 2.32 -14.30
C THR A 205 -12.21 3.24 -13.99
N PHE A 206 -12.91 3.03 -12.86
CA PHE A 206 -14.01 3.92 -12.46
C PHE A 206 -13.52 5.32 -12.17
N ILE A 207 -12.48 5.50 -11.32
CA ILE A 207 -12.06 6.85 -10.91
C ILE A 207 -11.51 7.72 -12.06
N PHE A 208 -11.08 7.12 -13.17
CA PHE A 208 -10.57 7.85 -14.35
C PHE A 208 -11.51 7.81 -15.57
N LYS A 209 -12.73 7.33 -15.42
CA LYS A 209 -13.71 7.24 -16.48
C LYS A 209 -14.03 8.61 -17.10
N GLY A 210 -13.83 8.74 -18.41
CA GLY A 210 -14.19 9.93 -19.17
C GLY A 210 -13.08 10.99 -19.30
N PHE A 211 -11.93 10.85 -18.62
CA PHE A 211 -10.81 11.80 -18.79
C PHE A 211 -9.40 11.18 -18.88
N GLU A 212 -9.20 9.94 -18.44
CA GLU A 212 -7.94 9.21 -18.63
C GLU A 212 -8.24 7.75 -19.01
N SER A 213 -8.50 7.49 -20.29
CA SER A 213 -9.01 6.18 -20.70
C SER A 213 -7.94 5.15 -21.07
N GLU A 214 -6.74 5.58 -21.52
CA GLU A 214 -5.75 4.65 -22.08
C GLU A 214 -4.95 3.88 -21.02
N SER A 215 -4.58 4.51 -19.91
CA SER A 215 -3.84 3.89 -18.81
C SER A 215 -4.73 3.42 -17.66
N SER A 216 -6.05 3.75 -17.69
CA SER A 216 -6.95 3.41 -16.59
C SER A 216 -7.16 1.89 -16.48
N GLY A 217 -7.15 1.39 -15.26
CA GLY A 217 -7.30 -0.04 -14.98
C GLY A 217 -6.10 -0.90 -15.34
N LYS A 218 -4.94 -0.30 -15.59
CA LYS A 218 -3.71 -1.01 -15.95
C LYS A 218 -2.56 -0.52 -15.10
N TYR A 219 -1.72 -1.43 -14.65
CA TYR A 219 -0.44 -1.06 -14.04
C TYR A 219 0.50 -0.46 -15.08
N ILE A 220 1.44 0.36 -14.62
CA ILE A 220 2.59 0.76 -15.43
C ILE A 220 3.25 -0.51 -15.98
N ASN A 221 3.57 -0.50 -17.29
CA ASN A 221 4.19 -1.67 -17.95
C ASN A 221 5.68 -1.80 -17.54
N ASP A 222 5.91 -2.02 -16.25
CA ASP A 222 7.20 -2.27 -15.63
C ASP A 222 7.14 -3.64 -14.92
N LYS A 223 8.10 -4.50 -15.25
CA LYS A 223 8.17 -5.86 -14.69
C LYS A 223 8.33 -5.85 -13.17
N LEU A 224 9.01 -4.85 -12.62
CA LEU A 224 9.19 -4.70 -11.18
C LEU A 224 7.85 -4.35 -10.52
N ILE A 225 7.12 -3.38 -11.05
CA ILE A 225 5.80 -2.96 -10.53
C ILE A 225 4.81 -4.12 -10.58
N ILE A 226 4.72 -4.82 -11.71
CA ILE A 226 3.83 -5.98 -11.86
C ILE A 226 4.17 -7.06 -10.82
N ARG A 227 5.46 -7.32 -10.59
CA ARG A 227 5.92 -8.26 -9.58
C ARG A 227 5.56 -7.82 -8.17
N GLU A 228 5.82 -6.56 -7.81
CA GLU A 228 5.49 -6.02 -6.48
C GLU A 228 3.99 -6.07 -6.20
N MET A 229 3.15 -5.83 -7.20
CA MET A 229 1.70 -5.99 -7.06
C MET A 229 1.29 -7.46 -6.86
N ASN A 230 1.92 -8.41 -7.55
CA ASN A 230 1.71 -9.84 -7.29
C ASN A 230 2.11 -10.23 -5.86
N LEU A 231 3.25 -9.72 -5.37
CA LEU A 231 3.70 -9.93 -3.99
C LEU A 231 2.75 -9.29 -2.98
N PHE A 232 2.23 -8.10 -3.29
CA PHE A 232 1.22 -7.42 -2.48
C PHE A 232 -0.05 -8.25 -2.31
N PHE A 233 -0.64 -8.78 -3.39
CA PHE A 233 -1.86 -9.60 -3.28
C PHE A 233 -1.59 -10.93 -2.58
N ASN A 234 -0.43 -11.57 -2.80
CA ASN A 234 -0.04 -12.77 -2.06
C ASN A 234 0.13 -12.48 -0.56
N TRP A 235 0.75 -11.34 -0.20
CA TRP A 235 0.83 -10.88 1.17
C TRP A 235 -0.56 -10.67 1.77
N TYR A 236 -1.44 -9.95 1.07
CA TYR A 236 -2.80 -9.70 1.55
C TYR A 236 -3.55 -11.02 1.83
N GLU A 237 -3.53 -11.96 0.89
CA GLU A 237 -4.15 -13.28 1.07
C GLU A 237 -3.61 -14.03 2.30
N SER A 238 -2.31 -13.95 2.56
CA SER A 238 -1.68 -14.59 3.72
C SER A 238 -2.02 -13.90 5.05
N GLN A 239 -2.33 -12.60 5.04
CA GLN A 239 -2.51 -11.80 6.26
C GLN A 239 -3.97 -11.45 6.58
N LYS A 240 -4.89 -11.54 5.63
CA LYS A 240 -6.29 -11.10 5.80
C LYS A 240 -7.04 -11.74 6.98
N ASN A 241 -6.62 -12.93 7.43
CA ASN A 241 -7.19 -13.62 8.57
C ASN A 241 -6.29 -13.59 9.83
N ASN A 242 -5.10 -13.01 9.74
CA ASN A 242 -4.09 -13.01 10.80
C ASN A 242 -3.89 -11.63 11.45
N LEU A 243 -4.11 -10.56 10.69
CA LEU A 243 -3.96 -9.20 11.18
C LEU A 243 -5.30 -8.59 11.57
N HIS A 244 -5.27 -7.71 12.56
CA HIS A 244 -6.42 -6.87 12.89
C HIS A 244 -6.79 -6.01 11.66
N PRO A 245 -8.09 -5.83 11.32
CA PRO A 245 -8.51 -5.13 10.09
C PRO A 245 -7.91 -3.74 9.91
N LEU A 246 -7.77 -2.95 10.97
CA LEU A 246 -7.14 -1.63 10.91
C LEU A 246 -5.64 -1.71 10.56
N ILE A 247 -4.94 -2.70 11.08
CA ILE A 247 -3.52 -2.93 10.76
C ILE A 247 -3.39 -3.40 9.32
N LEU A 248 -4.21 -4.38 8.91
CA LEU A 248 -4.22 -4.91 7.53
C LEU A 248 -4.48 -3.80 6.51
N ALA A 249 -5.49 -2.98 6.74
CA ALA A 249 -5.87 -1.89 5.86
C ALA A 249 -4.79 -0.79 5.78
N SER A 250 -4.18 -0.44 6.92
CA SER A 250 -3.08 0.53 6.97
C SER A 250 -1.84 0.04 6.23
N GLU A 251 -1.46 -1.23 6.42
CA GLU A 251 -0.33 -1.83 5.69
C GLU A 251 -0.62 -1.95 4.18
N ALA A 252 -1.85 -2.28 3.79
CA ALA A 252 -2.24 -2.31 2.38
C ALA A 252 -2.10 -0.93 1.74
N HIS A 253 -2.57 0.12 2.42
CA HIS A 253 -2.40 1.51 1.97
C HIS A 253 -0.93 1.87 1.78
N LEU A 254 -0.07 1.63 2.79
CA LEU A 254 1.37 1.91 2.73
C LEU A 254 2.03 1.24 1.54
N LYS A 255 1.78 -0.05 1.33
CA LYS A 255 2.35 -0.82 0.22
C LYS A 255 1.93 -0.28 -1.14
N ILE A 256 0.66 0.04 -1.34
CA ILE A 256 0.18 0.62 -2.60
C ILE A 256 0.80 2.01 -2.83
N ALA A 257 0.87 2.84 -1.79
CA ALA A 257 1.47 4.17 -1.86
C ALA A 257 2.99 4.13 -2.13
N GLU A 258 3.69 3.08 -1.72
CA GLU A 258 5.10 2.84 -1.97
C GLU A 258 5.35 2.28 -3.39
N ILE A 259 4.60 1.26 -3.80
CA ILE A 259 4.72 0.61 -5.13
C ILE A 259 4.39 1.60 -6.24
N LYS A 260 3.37 2.46 -6.04
CA LYS A 260 2.85 3.41 -7.04
C LYS A 260 2.54 2.72 -8.38
N PRO A 261 1.61 1.75 -8.39
CA PRO A 261 1.42 0.85 -9.52
C PRO A 261 0.83 1.52 -10.76
N PHE A 262 0.26 2.72 -10.65
CA PHE A 262 -0.41 3.42 -11.75
C PHE A 262 0.34 4.69 -12.16
N GLU A 263 0.10 5.15 -13.36
CA GLU A 263 0.62 6.45 -13.83
C GLU A 263 0.05 7.60 -12.99
N ASN A 264 -1.23 7.51 -12.64
CA ASN A 264 -1.95 8.50 -11.82
C ASN A 264 -2.82 7.80 -10.76
N GLY A 265 -3.29 8.53 -9.74
CA GLY A 265 -4.28 8.04 -8.79
C GLY A 265 -3.79 7.06 -7.73
N ASN A 266 -2.48 6.88 -7.55
CA ASN A 266 -1.94 5.91 -6.60
C ASN A 266 -2.43 6.12 -5.16
N LEU A 267 -2.49 7.36 -4.67
CA LEU A 267 -3.01 7.66 -3.32
C LEU A 267 -4.52 7.47 -3.23
N GLN A 268 -5.27 7.80 -4.29
CA GLN A 268 -6.70 7.53 -4.34
C GLN A 268 -6.96 6.03 -4.24
N MET A 269 -6.20 5.22 -4.98
CA MET A 269 -6.29 3.77 -4.94
C MET A 269 -5.85 3.18 -3.60
N ALA A 270 -4.83 3.73 -2.96
CA ALA A 270 -4.42 3.36 -1.62
C ALA A 270 -5.54 3.63 -0.59
N ASN A 271 -6.19 4.80 -0.67
CA ASN A 271 -7.33 5.17 0.18
C ASN A 271 -8.57 4.30 -0.09
N LEU A 272 -8.87 3.97 -1.35
CA LEU A 272 -9.96 3.06 -1.69
C LEU A 272 -9.70 1.65 -1.16
N ALA A 273 -8.48 1.13 -1.29
CA ALA A 273 -8.10 -0.18 -0.77
C ALA A 273 -8.23 -0.24 0.76
N LEU A 274 -7.71 0.78 1.47
CA LEU A 274 -7.85 0.91 2.92
C LEU A 274 -9.32 0.86 3.33
N ASN A 275 -10.15 1.69 2.71
CA ASN A 275 -11.56 1.77 3.07
C ASN A 275 -12.36 0.53 2.63
N TRP A 276 -12.04 -0.10 1.51
CA TRP A 276 -12.66 -1.37 1.14
C TRP A 276 -12.42 -2.44 2.20
N ILE A 277 -11.16 -2.62 2.63
CA ILE A 277 -10.82 -3.59 3.68
C ILE A 277 -11.57 -3.26 4.98
N LEU A 278 -11.64 -2.00 5.38
CA LEU A 278 -12.31 -1.58 6.61
C LEU A 278 -13.83 -1.82 6.56
N ILE A 279 -14.49 -1.44 5.46
CA ILE A 279 -15.93 -1.61 5.30
C ILE A 279 -16.34 -3.09 5.30
N GLN A 280 -15.50 -3.99 4.75
CA GLN A 280 -15.72 -5.44 4.82
C GLN A 280 -15.76 -5.95 6.26
N HIS A 281 -15.10 -5.25 7.19
CA HIS A 281 -15.08 -5.57 8.61
C HIS A 281 -16.00 -4.69 9.46
N ASN A 282 -16.97 -4.04 8.82
CA ASN A 282 -17.99 -3.18 9.45
C ASN A 282 -17.41 -1.95 10.17
N TYR A 283 -16.28 -1.41 9.70
CA TYR A 283 -15.79 -0.10 10.12
C TYR A 283 -16.45 1.01 9.31
N THR A 284 -16.26 2.27 9.75
CA THR A 284 -16.68 3.45 9.00
C THR A 284 -15.63 3.84 7.95
N TYR A 285 -15.91 4.91 7.20
CA TYR A 285 -14.89 5.45 6.28
C TYR A 285 -13.80 6.19 7.06
N VAL A 286 -12.55 5.77 6.87
CA VAL A 286 -11.39 6.57 7.28
C VAL A 286 -11.21 7.71 6.29
N THR A 287 -11.29 8.94 6.78
CA THR A 287 -11.18 10.17 5.98
C THR A 287 -10.14 11.10 6.56
N ILE A 288 -9.36 11.74 5.70
CA ILE A 288 -8.45 12.83 6.06
C ILE A 288 -9.22 14.13 5.95
N ASP A 289 -9.21 14.96 6.99
CA ASP A 289 -9.92 16.23 6.96
C ASP A 289 -9.33 17.19 5.90
N GLU A 290 -10.22 17.99 5.30
CA GLU A 290 -9.90 18.89 4.20
C GLU A 290 -9.05 20.11 4.60
N ASN A 291 -8.83 20.36 5.89
CA ASN A 291 -7.98 21.45 6.32
C ASN A 291 -6.50 21.14 6.05
N GLN A 292 -5.75 22.18 5.69
CA GLN A 292 -4.35 22.05 5.28
C GLN A 292 -3.49 21.33 6.32
N LYS A 293 -3.72 21.55 7.61
CA LYS A 293 -2.98 20.91 8.69
C LYS A 293 -3.14 19.39 8.69
N SER A 294 -4.35 18.89 8.50
CA SER A 294 -4.62 17.44 8.44
C SER A 294 -4.04 16.80 7.18
N ILE A 295 -4.08 17.53 6.06
CA ILE A 295 -3.46 17.10 4.81
C ILE A 295 -1.93 17.03 4.96
N ASP A 296 -1.30 18.05 5.52
CA ASP A 296 0.14 18.10 5.77
C ASP A 296 0.57 16.98 6.75
N GLU A 297 -0.21 16.74 7.81
CA GLU A 297 0.03 15.66 8.76
C GLU A 297 -0.02 14.31 8.06
N TYR A 298 -1.01 14.04 7.23
CA TYR A 298 -1.12 12.79 6.47
C TYR A 298 0.11 12.52 5.60
N PHE A 299 0.53 13.52 4.82
CA PHE A 299 1.72 13.37 3.97
C PHE A 299 3.00 13.22 4.78
N SER A 300 3.15 13.97 5.87
CA SER A 300 4.31 13.85 6.77
C SER A 300 4.42 12.47 7.40
N VAL A 301 3.31 11.94 7.91
CA VAL A 301 3.26 10.61 8.53
C VAL A 301 3.52 9.50 7.51
N LEU A 302 3.00 9.63 6.29
CA LEU A 302 3.25 8.70 5.21
C LEU A 302 4.75 8.68 4.82
N GLU A 303 5.34 9.85 4.64
CA GLU A 303 6.75 10.01 4.31
C GLU A 303 7.66 9.50 5.44
N GLU A 304 7.37 9.88 6.68
CA GLU A 304 8.14 9.45 7.86
C GLU A 304 8.13 7.92 8.00
N SER A 305 6.97 7.29 7.82
CA SER A 305 6.84 5.84 7.86
C SER A 305 7.72 5.14 6.81
N GLN A 306 7.81 5.72 5.61
CA GLN A 306 8.65 5.20 4.53
C GLN A 306 10.14 5.44 4.79
N ILE A 307 10.54 6.64 5.20
CA ILE A 307 11.96 6.99 5.46
C ILE A 307 12.52 6.15 6.62
N GLN A 308 11.77 6.02 7.72
CA GLN A 308 12.18 5.25 8.89
C GLN A 308 12.00 3.74 8.70
N ASN A 309 11.32 3.31 7.63
CA ASN A 309 10.89 1.93 7.41
C ASN A 309 10.13 1.38 8.64
N ASP A 310 9.32 2.24 9.25
CA ASP A 310 8.48 1.93 10.42
C ASP A 310 7.00 2.15 10.12
N LYS A 311 6.35 1.05 9.78
CA LYS A 311 4.90 1.04 9.49
C LYS A 311 4.04 1.42 10.70
N SER A 312 4.55 1.30 11.93
CA SER A 312 3.79 1.60 13.14
C SER A 312 3.35 3.07 13.21
N ILE A 313 4.14 3.98 12.64
CA ILE A 313 3.84 5.41 12.56
C ILE A 313 2.51 5.64 11.83
N PHE A 314 2.37 5.09 10.63
CA PHE A 314 1.15 5.23 9.83
C PHE A 314 -0.02 4.42 10.41
N ILE A 315 0.22 3.22 10.92
CA ILE A 315 -0.80 2.39 11.56
C ILE A 315 -1.45 3.16 12.73
N ASN A 316 -0.63 3.73 13.63
CA ASN A 316 -1.11 4.52 14.75
C ASN A 316 -1.90 5.76 14.32
N TYR A 317 -1.47 6.40 13.25
CA TYR A 317 -2.19 7.53 12.65
C TYR A 317 -3.59 7.11 12.18
N ILE A 318 -3.71 6.04 11.40
CA ILE A 318 -5.01 5.54 10.90
C ILE A 318 -5.92 5.09 12.04
N ILE A 319 -5.39 4.39 13.05
CA ILE A 319 -6.14 3.97 14.25
C ILE A 319 -6.70 5.19 14.98
N ARG A 320 -5.93 6.27 15.14
CA ARG A 320 -6.38 7.52 15.75
C ARG A 320 -7.50 8.16 14.93
N ILE A 321 -7.34 8.29 13.63
CA ILE A 321 -8.34 8.86 12.73
C ILE A 321 -9.64 8.06 12.77
N GLU A 322 -9.59 6.73 12.72
CA GLU A 322 -10.80 5.90 12.80
C GLU A 322 -11.52 6.07 14.14
N LYS A 323 -10.79 6.11 15.25
CA LYS A 323 -11.38 6.38 16.56
C LYS A 323 -12.12 7.73 16.61
N GLU A 324 -11.55 8.78 16.02
CA GLU A 324 -12.16 10.11 15.92
C GLU A 324 -13.40 10.08 15.02
N ASN A 325 -13.34 9.41 13.87
CA ASN A 325 -14.46 9.25 12.94
C ASN A 325 -15.63 8.50 13.57
N LEU A 326 -15.38 7.41 14.30
CA LEU A 326 -16.41 6.66 15.00
C LEU A 326 -17.09 7.50 16.10
N LYS A 327 -16.31 8.24 16.90
CA LYS A 327 -16.87 9.16 17.90
C LYS A 327 -17.75 10.24 17.26
N ARG A 328 -17.29 10.82 16.15
CA ARG A 328 -18.04 11.82 15.40
C ARG A 328 -19.33 11.23 14.83
N ALA A 329 -19.27 10.04 14.25
CA ALA A 329 -20.45 9.36 13.73
C ALA A 329 -21.52 9.15 14.81
N ILE A 330 -21.12 8.69 16.01
CA ILE A 330 -22.01 8.53 17.15
C ILE A 330 -22.64 9.86 17.55
N GLN A 331 -21.85 10.92 17.66
CA GLN A 331 -22.36 12.26 17.99
C GLN A 331 -23.37 12.80 16.98
N LEU A 332 -23.23 12.45 15.70
CA LEU A 332 -24.18 12.83 14.65
C LEU A 332 -25.50 12.06 14.75
N ILE A 333 -25.50 10.85 15.28
CA ILE A 333 -26.70 10.03 15.48
C ILE A 333 -27.45 10.52 16.75
N GLU A 334 -26.72 10.87 17.81
CA GLU A 334 -27.30 11.25 19.11
C GLU A 334 -27.86 12.69 19.13
N LYS A 335 -27.66 13.46 18.06
CA LYS A 335 -28.25 14.80 17.85
C LYS A 335 -29.61 14.74 17.19
#